data_582408f7a975a714b8e5fc77b605031d
#
_entry.id   582408f7a975a714b8e5fc77b605031d
#
_cell.length_a   1.000
_cell.length_b   1.000
_cell.length_c   1.000
_cell.angle_alpha   90.00
_cell.angle_beta   90.00
_cell.angle_gamma   90.00
#
_symmetry.space_group_name_H-M   'P 1'
#
loop_
_entity.id
_entity.type
_entity.pdbx_description
1 polymer ?
#
loop_
_entity_poly.entity_id
_entity_poly.type
_entity_poly.pdbx_seq_one_letter_code
_entity_poly.pdbx_strand_id
1 'polypeptide(L)'
;MSTILITGGSGFLATALRAELAQRHHVVTIGRRPLEPADNQTHYIGNFAEFEDLRQLDSHDIGAVVHLAAVTGGCLEREGVLVNCEGTRVLMRYLIDRGCTKFVNASSIALVGIQSLDFRPLTLPIDDEHPCLDRDGYGVSKYLMEEITKYLHLQNPQIDVINLRLSAIYPDENPPAKVKPGELYNWAAASITLLSRSQAVKAFTLAVESEHKPGVRMLNTVSRSAWVEPDTASVLKSWWGDDVDLSYFSQDGKAMANLYSSDAIERELGFCEQN
;
A
#
# COMPACT_ATOMS: atom_id res chain seq x y z
N MET A 1 -14.33 6.94 -20.29
CA MET A 1 -13.76 5.62 -19.94
C MET A 1 -12.25 5.75 -20.16
N SER A 2 -11.44 5.65 -19.13
CA SER A 2 -9.97 5.73 -19.23
C SER A 2 -9.38 4.32 -19.20
N THR A 3 -8.15 4.16 -19.67
CA THR A 3 -7.42 2.89 -19.54
C THR A 3 -6.56 2.94 -18.29
N ILE A 4 -6.68 1.95 -17.42
CA ILE A 4 -5.91 1.80 -16.18
C ILE A 4 -5.04 0.56 -16.27
N LEU A 5 -3.73 0.74 -16.10
CA LEU A 5 -2.81 -0.39 -15.97
C LEU A 5 -2.76 -0.87 -14.52
N ILE A 6 -2.91 -2.18 -14.31
CA ILE A 6 -2.67 -2.82 -13.01
C ILE A 6 -1.56 -3.84 -13.15
N THR A 7 -0.47 -3.70 -12.41
CA THR A 7 0.58 -4.72 -12.31
C THR A 7 0.26 -5.71 -11.21
N GLY A 8 0.74 -6.94 -11.33
CA GLY A 8 0.46 -7.99 -10.35
C GLY A 8 -0.98 -8.50 -10.40
N GLY A 9 -1.63 -8.46 -11.56
CA GLY A 9 -3.05 -8.72 -11.80
C GLY A 9 -3.60 -10.06 -11.28
N SER A 10 -2.75 -11.06 -11.01
CA SER A 10 -3.14 -12.36 -10.42
C SER A 10 -3.10 -12.36 -8.88
N GLY A 11 -2.72 -11.24 -8.25
CA GLY A 11 -2.60 -11.13 -6.79
C GLY A 11 -3.95 -11.08 -6.08
N PHE A 12 -3.94 -11.38 -4.77
CA PHE A 12 -5.12 -11.38 -3.90
C PHE A 12 -5.93 -10.08 -3.97
N LEU A 13 -5.27 -8.94 -3.83
CA LEU A 13 -5.91 -7.63 -3.93
C LEU A 13 -6.27 -7.28 -5.37
N ALA A 14 -5.34 -7.55 -6.31
CA ALA A 14 -5.51 -7.18 -7.71
C ALA A 14 -6.73 -7.83 -8.35
N THR A 15 -7.07 -9.06 -7.98
CA THR A 15 -8.24 -9.77 -8.52
C THR A 15 -9.54 -9.04 -8.22
N ALA A 16 -9.72 -8.57 -6.99
CA ALA A 16 -10.89 -7.80 -6.59
C ALA A 16 -10.88 -6.38 -7.19
N LEU A 17 -9.71 -5.71 -7.20
CA LEU A 17 -9.59 -4.36 -7.75
C LEU A 17 -9.83 -4.32 -9.27
N ARG A 18 -9.36 -5.33 -10.01
CA ARG A 18 -9.64 -5.45 -11.45
C ARG A 18 -11.15 -5.54 -11.74
N ALA A 19 -11.85 -6.38 -10.97
CA ALA A 19 -13.30 -6.54 -11.11
C ALA A 19 -14.05 -5.23 -10.78
N GLU A 20 -13.62 -4.50 -9.78
CA GLU A 20 -14.19 -3.21 -9.40
C GLU A 20 -13.96 -2.14 -10.49
N LEU A 21 -12.71 -1.96 -10.94
CA LEU A 21 -12.38 -0.91 -11.91
C LEU A 21 -12.89 -1.23 -13.32
N ALA A 22 -13.01 -2.50 -13.71
CA ALA A 22 -13.54 -2.91 -15.02
C ALA A 22 -15.00 -2.52 -15.23
N GLN A 23 -15.75 -2.19 -14.17
CA GLN A 23 -17.13 -1.68 -14.28
C GLN A 23 -17.19 -0.29 -14.93
N ARG A 24 -16.11 0.51 -14.84
CA ARG A 24 -16.07 1.91 -15.27
C ARG A 24 -14.92 2.24 -16.22
N HIS A 25 -13.89 1.41 -16.28
CA HIS A 25 -12.65 1.64 -17.02
C HIS A 25 -12.28 0.43 -17.86
N HIS A 26 -11.42 0.62 -18.85
CA HIS A 26 -10.71 -0.48 -19.49
C HIS A 26 -9.48 -0.83 -18.64
N VAL A 27 -9.39 -2.06 -18.13
CA VAL A 27 -8.29 -2.50 -17.28
C VAL A 27 -7.29 -3.29 -18.11
N VAL A 28 -6.07 -2.80 -18.19
CA VAL A 28 -4.93 -3.51 -18.76
C VAL A 28 -4.08 -4.08 -17.64
N THR A 29 -3.60 -5.30 -17.80
CA THR A 29 -2.71 -5.91 -16.80
C THR A 29 -1.47 -6.50 -17.47
N ILE A 30 -0.34 -6.45 -16.77
CA ILE A 30 0.88 -7.18 -17.12
C ILE A 30 1.34 -8.02 -15.93
N GLY A 31 1.71 -9.28 -16.18
CA GLY A 31 2.15 -10.20 -15.14
C GLY A 31 2.66 -11.51 -15.68
N ARG A 32 3.36 -12.28 -14.85
CA ARG A 32 4.04 -13.52 -15.23
C ARG A 32 3.11 -14.74 -15.39
N ARG A 33 1.88 -14.65 -14.91
CA ARG A 33 0.91 -15.75 -14.95
C ARG A 33 -0.24 -15.38 -15.88
N PRO A 34 -0.79 -16.33 -16.65
CA PRO A 34 -1.98 -16.07 -17.44
C PRO A 34 -3.17 -15.74 -16.53
N LEU A 35 -4.11 -15.01 -17.07
CA LEU A 35 -5.40 -14.71 -16.44
C LEU A 35 -6.52 -15.16 -17.37
N GLU A 36 -7.63 -15.60 -16.77
CA GLU A 36 -8.84 -15.85 -17.53
C GLU A 36 -9.37 -14.57 -18.17
N PRO A 37 -9.84 -14.64 -19.42
CA PRO A 37 -10.48 -13.51 -20.08
C PRO A 37 -11.66 -12.97 -19.27
N ALA A 38 -11.80 -11.66 -19.24
CA ALA A 38 -12.93 -11.00 -18.59
C ALA A 38 -13.29 -9.71 -19.33
N ASP A 39 -14.55 -9.30 -19.21
CA ASP A 39 -15.06 -8.11 -19.87
C ASP A 39 -14.29 -6.85 -19.44
N ASN A 40 -14.05 -5.96 -20.40
CA ASN A 40 -13.29 -4.71 -20.21
C ASN A 40 -11.87 -4.89 -19.67
N GLN A 41 -11.28 -6.08 -19.84
CA GLN A 41 -9.92 -6.40 -19.38
C GLN A 41 -9.06 -6.97 -20.51
N THR A 42 -7.81 -6.52 -20.56
CA THR A 42 -6.76 -7.06 -21.40
C THR A 42 -5.58 -7.48 -20.55
N HIS A 43 -5.04 -8.68 -20.79
CA HIS A 43 -3.90 -9.19 -20.04
C HIS A 43 -2.72 -9.52 -20.94
N TYR A 44 -1.54 -9.09 -20.53
CA TYR A 44 -0.26 -9.41 -21.16
C TYR A 44 0.61 -10.26 -20.24
N ILE A 45 1.23 -11.29 -20.80
CA ILE A 45 2.22 -12.06 -20.07
C ILE A 45 3.58 -11.40 -20.23
N GLY A 46 4.17 -10.98 -19.10
CA GLY A 46 5.45 -10.28 -19.12
C GLY A 46 5.89 -9.85 -17.73
N ASN A 47 7.11 -9.31 -17.67
CA ASN A 47 7.71 -8.73 -16.48
C ASN A 47 7.64 -7.21 -16.54
N PHE A 48 6.95 -6.60 -15.59
CA PHE A 48 6.81 -5.14 -15.51
C PHE A 48 8.15 -4.39 -15.31
N ALA A 49 9.22 -5.10 -14.95
CA ALA A 49 10.57 -4.56 -14.78
C ALA A 49 11.44 -4.67 -16.06
N GLU A 50 10.88 -5.15 -17.18
CA GLU A 50 11.60 -5.33 -18.43
C GLU A 50 11.00 -4.45 -19.55
N PHE A 51 11.80 -3.55 -20.13
CA PHE A 51 11.33 -2.65 -21.18
C PHE A 51 10.74 -3.38 -22.39
N GLU A 52 11.32 -4.50 -22.79
CA GLU A 52 10.81 -5.28 -23.93
C GLU A 52 9.42 -5.83 -23.67
N ASP A 53 9.15 -6.31 -22.45
CA ASP A 53 7.84 -6.79 -22.06
C ASP A 53 6.81 -5.65 -21.96
N LEU A 54 7.24 -4.48 -21.50
CA LEU A 54 6.38 -3.28 -21.40
C LEU A 54 5.94 -2.75 -22.76
N ARG A 55 6.66 -3.03 -23.86
CA ARG A 55 6.26 -2.64 -25.23
C ARG A 55 4.91 -3.21 -25.65
N GLN A 56 4.47 -4.32 -25.06
CA GLN A 56 3.14 -4.86 -25.28
C GLN A 56 2.02 -3.85 -24.91
N LEU A 57 2.34 -2.87 -24.06
CA LEU A 57 1.42 -1.83 -23.62
C LEU A 57 1.32 -0.63 -24.58
N ASP A 58 2.20 -0.53 -25.58
CA ASP A 58 2.29 0.64 -26.50
C ASP A 58 1.03 0.89 -27.32
N SER A 59 0.17 -0.11 -27.48
CA SER A 59 -1.13 0.04 -28.16
C SER A 59 -2.23 0.67 -27.29
N HIS A 60 -1.94 0.94 -26.01
CA HIS A 60 -2.89 1.50 -25.06
C HIS A 60 -2.51 2.90 -24.64
N ASP A 61 -3.47 3.81 -24.62
CA ASP A 61 -3.35 5.12 -23.98
C ASP A 61 -3.64 4.97 -22.49
N ILE A 62 -2.59 4.70 -21.70
CA ILE A 62 -2.70 4.43 -20.26
C ILE A 62 -2.80 5.75 -19.50
N GLY A 63 -4.00 6.06 -19.01
CA GLY A 63 -4.28 7.27 -18.24
C GLY A 63 -3.83 7.22 -16.79
N ALA A 64 -3.81 6.03 -16.19
CA ALA A 64 -3.36 5.83 -14.80
C ALA A 64 -2.78 4.43 -14.58
N VAL A 65 -1.94 4.31 -13.56
CA VAL A 65 -1.28 3.06 -13.15
C VAL A 65 -1.63 2.74 -11.71
N VAL A 66 -2.00 1.49 -11.44
CA VAL A 66 -2.05 0.91 -10.09
C VAL A 66 -0.96 -0.16 -10.01
N HIS A 67 0.10 0.12 -9.26
CA HIS A 67 1.25 -0.77 -9.15
C HIS A 67 1.15 -1.62 -7.89
N LEU A 68 0.68 -2.88 -8.03
CA LEU A 68 0.52 -3.85 -6.94
C LEU A 68 1.59 -4.95 -6.96
N ALA A 69 2.30 -5.11 -8.08
CA ALA A 69 3.33 -6.16 -8.20
C ALA A 69 4.51 -5.85 -7.26
N ALA A 70 4.84 -6.80 -6.42
CA ALA A 70 5.94 -6.68 -5.47
C ALA A 70 6.40 -8.07 -5.00
N VAL A 71 7.62 -8.15 -4.45
CA VAL A 71 7.95 -9.16 -3.45
C VAL A 71 7.55 -8.64 -2.07
N THR A 72 7.08 -9.52 -1.20
CA THR A 72 6.45 -9.17 0.08
C THR A 72 7.33 -9.52 1.28
N GLY A 73 6.83 -9.33 2.49
CA GLY A 73 7.57 -9.58 3.74
C GLY A 73 8.29 -10.92 3.77
N GLY A 74 9.48 -10.92 4.37
CA GLY A 74 10.40 -12.06 4.38
C GLY A 74 11.26 -12.22 3.11
N CYS A 75 11.19 -11.30 2.14
CA CYS A 75 12.08 -11.32 0.98
C CYS A 75 13.51 -10.95 1.38
N LEU A 76 14.47 -11.45 0.60
CA LEU A 76 15.87 -11.02 0.73
C LEU A 76 16.00 -9.54 0.32
N GLU A 77 16.90 -8.80 0.97
CA GLU A 77 17.17 -7.40 0.66
C GLU A 77 17.40 -7.16 -0.85
N ARG A 78 18.22 -8.02 -1.49
CA ARG A 78 18.50 -7.95 -2.92
C ARG A 78 17.22 -8.08 -3.76
N GLU A 79 16.34 -9.02 -3.42
CA GLU A 79 15.08 -9.22 -4.14
C GLU A 79 14.15 -8.03 -3.97
N GLY A 80 14.05 -7.52 -2.74
CA GLY A 80 13.28 -6.31 -2.43
C GLY A 80 13.75 -5.12 -3.28
N VAL A 81 15.06 -4.85 -3.30
CA VAL A 81 15.62 -3.73 -4.07
C VAL A 81 15.40 -3.91 -5.58
N LEU A 82 15.65 -5.10 -6.11
CA LEU A 82 15.50 -5.33 -7.56
C LEU A 82 14.03 -5.27 -8.01
N VAL A 83 13.11 -5.86 -7.27
CA VAL A 83 11.70 -5.94 -7.71
C VAL A 83 10.92 -4.69 -7.28
N ASN A 84 10.98 -4.33 -5.99
CA ASN A 84 10.13 -3.25 -5.49
C ASN A 84 10.69 -1.85 -5.83
N CYS A 85 12.01 -1.66 -5.82
CA CYS A 85 12.62 -0.37 -6.09
C CYS A 85 12.95 -0.20 -7.59
N GLU A 86 13.85 -1.02 -8.15
CA GLU A 86 14.25 -0.90 -9.54
C GLU A 86 13.11 -1.22 -10.50
N GLY A 87 12.31 -2.25 -10.22
CA GLY A 87 11.14 -2.58 -11.04
C GLY A 87 10.14 -1.42 -11.11
N THR A 88 9.86 -0.75 -9.99
CA THR A 88 9.01 0.45 -9.98
C THR A 88 9.61 1.58 -10.81
N ARG A 89 10.92 1.80 -10.70
CA ARG A 89 11.63 2.80 -11.51
C ARG A 89 11.48 2.53 -13.01
N VAL A 90 11.71 1.29 -13.44
CA VAL A 90 11.58 0.88 -14.84
C VAL A 90 10.16 1.11 -15.36
N LEU A 91 9.16 0.61 -14.62
CA LEU A 91 7.74 0.74 -14.98
C LEU A 91 7.33 2.21 -15.11
N MET A 92 7.59 3.01 -14.07
CA MET A 92 7.19 4.41 -14.06
C MET A 92 7.91 5.21 -15.15
N ARG A 93 9.23 5.02 -15.34
CA ARG A 93 9.99 5.69 -16.41
C ARG A 93 9.39 5.38 -17.77
N TYR A 94 9.14 4.09 -18.05
CA TYR A 94 8.56 3.65 -19.31
C TYR A 94 7.22 4.35 -19.61
N LEU A 95 6.35 4.45 -18.61
CA LEU A 95 5.01 5.02 -18.79
C LEU A 95 5.00 6.55 -18.78
N ILE A 96 5.88 7.20 -18.00
CA ILE A 96 6.07 8.66 -18.04
C ILE A 96 6.51 9.11 -19.43
N ASP A 97 7.46 8.41 -20.06
CA ASP A 97 7.95 8.69 -21.40
C ASP A 97 6.85 8.54 -22.47
N ARG A 98 5.72 7.89 -22.13
CA ARG A 98 4.52 7.69 -22.96
C ARG A 98 3.33 8.55 -22.57
N GLY A 99 3.56 9.51 -21.69
CA GLY A 99 2.55 10.51 -21.31
C GLY A 99 1.66 10.12 -20.12
N CYS A 100 1.87 8.98 -19.49
CA CYS A 100 1.14 8.66 -18.26
C CYS A 100 1.58 9.58 -17.13
N THR A 101 0.62 10.21 -16.47
CA THR A 101 0.89 11.20 -15.42
C THR A 101 0.32 10.82 -14.04
N LYS A 102 -0.43 9.72 -13.91
CA LYS A 102 -1.01 9.31 -12.63
C LYS A 102 -0.57 7.91 -12.21
N PHE A 103 0.01 7.82 -11.00
CA PHE A 103 0.58 6.59 -10.45
C PHE A 103 0.09 6.36 -9.01
N VAL A 104 -0.52 5.22 -8.75
CA VAL A 104 -0.93 4.77 -7.43
C VAL A 104 -0.15 3.50 -7.10
N ASN A 105 0.74 3.57 -6.12
CA ASN A 105 1.64 2.48 -5.78
C ASN A 105 1.26 1.84 -4.43
N ALA A 106 1.32 0.52 -4.37
CA ALA A 106 1.24 -0.22 -3.11
C ALA A 106 2.55 -0.10 -2.34
N SER A 107 2.63 0.87 -1.42
CA SER A 107 3.66 0.94 -0.39
C SER A 107 3.23 0.11 0.84
N SER A 108 3.90 0.24 1.95
CA SER A 108 3.62 -0.55 3.15
C SER A 108 3.94 0.22 4.42
N ILE A 109 3.13 0.04 5.46
CA ILE A 109 3.45 0.50 6.82
C ILE A 109 4.70 -0.20 7.41
N ALA A 110 5.12 -1.32 6.82
CA ALA A 110 6.31 -2.06 7.25
C ALA A 110 7.58 -1.20 7.27
N LEU A 111 7.68 -0.22 6.34
CA LEU A 111 8.86 0.66 6.26
C LEU A 111 9.14 1.44 7.56
N VAL A 112 8.15 1.60 8.43
CA VAL A 112 8.32 2.27 9.73
C VAL A 112 9.14 1.43 10.70
N GLY A 113 9.01 0.08 10.66
CA GLY A 113 9.76 -0.85 11.50
C GLY A 113 8.92 -1.69 12.48
N ILE A 114 7.60 -1.61 12.42
CA ILE A 114 6.68 -2.26 13.36
C ILE A 114 6.58 -3.79 13.25
N GLN A 115 7.35 -4.41 12.38
CA GLN A 115 7.40 -5.88 12.28
C GLN A 115 8.20 -6.53 13.43
N SER A 116 8.98 -5.75 14.19
CA SER A 116 9.71 -6.20 15.37
C SER A 116 9.06 -5.69 16.65
N LEU A 117 9.01 -6.53 17.70
CA LEU A 117 8.61 -6.12 19.04
C LEU A 117 9.64 -5.20 19.72
N ASP A 118 10.88 -5.21 19.25
CA ASP A 118 11.94 -4.31 19.75
C ASP A 118 11.79 -2.88 19.20
N PHE A 119 10.98 -2.72 18.16
CA PHE A 119 10.70 -1.40 17.59
C PHE A 119 9.87 -0.55 18.57
N ARG A 120 10.22 0.72 18.67
CA ARG A 120 9.46 1.74 19.40
C ARG A 120 9.19 2.90 18.45
N PRO A 121 7.94 3.27 18.21
CA PRO A 121 7.63 4.45 17.39
C PRO A 121 8.12 5.72 18.10
N LEU A 122 8.51 6.72 17.31
CA LEU A 122 8.93 8.02 17.85
C LEU A 122 7.75 8.82 18.40
N THR A 123 6.57 8.62 17.81
CA THR A 123 5.31 9.25 18.21
C THR A 123 4.15 8.29 18.02
N LEU A 124 3.08 8.49 18.79
CA LEU A 124 1.78 7.83 18.61
C LEU A 124 0.67 8.90 18.55
N PRO A 125 -0.25 8.80 17.58
CA PRO A 125 -0.24 7.84 16.48
C PRO A 125 0.92 8.12 15.50
N ILE A 126 1.34 7.08 14.78
CA ILE A 126 2.36 7.15 13.73
C ILE A 126 1.75 7.87 12.53
N ASP A 127 2.26 9.04 12.18
CA ASP A 127 1.81 9.81 11.01
C ASP A 127 2.55 9.43 9.72
N ASP A 128 2.19 10.09 8.61
CA ASP A 128 2.78 9.83 7.31
C ASP A 128 4.23 10.34 7.18
N GLU A 129 4.66 11.24 8.08
CA GLU A 129 6.01 11.81 8.10
C GLU A 129 6.99 11.01 8.97
N HIS A 130 6.51 9.99 9.69
CA HIS A 130 7.38 9.15 10.51
C HIS A 130 8.50 8.54 9.66
N PRO A 131 9.79 8.64 10.11
CA PRO A 131 10.90 8.16 9.32
C PRO A 131 10.87 6.62 9.14
N CYS A 132 11.51 6.15 8.08
CA CYS A 132 11.78 4.73 7.88
C CYS A 132 12.81 4.26 8.92
N LEU A 133 12.41 3.35 9.80
CA LEU A 133 13.27 2.73 10.82
C LEU A 133 13.33 1.21 10.67
N ASP A 134 12.77 0.68 9.58
CA ASP A 134 12.77 -0.75 9.34
C ASP A 134 14.17 -1.31 9.11
N ARG A 135 14.36 -2.57 9.46
CA ARG A 135 15.64 -3.28 9.41
C ARG A 135 15.58 -4.57 8.59
N ASP A 136 14.46 -4.80 7.90
CA ASP A 136 14.33 -5.96 7.01
C ASP A 136 14.36 -5.54 5.52
N GLY A 137 14.59 -6.52 4.64
CA GLY A 137 14.72 -6.28 3.20
C GLY A 137 13.43 -5.80 2.55
N TYR A 138 12.27 -6.12 3.11
CA TYR A 138 10.99 -5.69 2.57
C TYR A 138 10.69 -4.23 2.87
N GLY A 139 10.73 -3.84 4.14
CA GLY A 139 10.43 -2.47 4.55
C GLY A 139 11.40 -1.48 3.95
N VAL A 140 12.72 -1.75 3.95
CA VAL A 140 13.69 -0.89 3.28
C VAL A 140 13.42 -0.77 1.78
N SER A 141 13.01 -1.86 1.11
CA SER A 141 12.70 -1.81 -0.33
C SER A 141 11.47 -0.94 -0.64
N LYS A 142 10.47 -0.94 0.23
CA LYS A 142 9.30 -0.07 0.10
C LYS A 142 9.66 1.40 0.35
N TYR A 143 10.52 1.67 1.31
CA TYR A 143 11.06 3.02 1.51
C TYR A 143 11.83 3.52 0.28
N LEU A 144 12.75 2.72 -0.25
CA LEU A 144 13.49 3.07 -1.47
C LEU A 144 12.57 3.26 -2.68
N MET A 145 11.49 2.47 -2.78
CA MET A 145 10.47 2.66 -3.80
C MET A 145 9.82 4.05 -3.68
N GLU A 146 9.46 4.50 -2.47
CA GLU A 146 8.91 5.85 -2.25
C GLU A 146 9.93 6.93 -2.63
N GLU A 147 11.22 6.77 -2.29
CA GLU A 147 12.28 7.71 -2.67
C GLU A 147 12.47 7.77 -4.21
N ILE A 148 12.37 6.64 -4.91
CA ILE A 148 12.37 6.61 -6.37
C ILE A 148 11.19 7.40 -6.94
N THR A 149 10.01 7.34 -6.35
CA THR A 149 8.86 8.12 -6.82
C THR A 149 9.08 9.63 -6.67
N LYS A 150 9.70 10.06 -5.57
CA LYS A 150 10.12 11.47 -5.37
C LYS A 150 11.14 11.90 -6.43
N TYR A 151 12.16 11.07 -6.67
CA TYR A 151 13.16 11.34 -7.71
C TYR A 151 12.53 11.48 -9.10
N LEU A 152 11.60 10.61 -9.46
CA LEU A 152 10.92 10.67 -10.76
C LEU A 152 10.03 11.91 -10.88
N HIS A 153 9.36 12.33 -9.80
CA HIS A 153 8.58 13.57 -9.77
C HIS A 153 9.46 14.81 -9.92
N LEU A 154 10.63 14.87 -9.29
CA LEU A 154 11.56 15.99 -9.47
C LEU A 154 11.96 16.19 -10.94
N GLN A 155 12.05 15.11 -11.72
CA GLN A 155 12.34 15.18 -13.16
C GLN A 155 11.10 15.44 -14.01
N ASN A 156 9.91 15.12 -13.50
CA ASN A 156 8.63 15.20 -14.20
C ASN A 156 7.58 15.85 -13.28
N PRO A 157 7.64 17.17 -13.06
CA PRO A 157 6.81 17.84 -12.05
C PRO A 157 5.30 17.73 -12.29
N GLN A 158 4.87 17.32 -13.49
CA GLN A 158 3.47 17.14 -13.85
C GLN A 158 2.86 15.83 -13.35
N ILE A 159 3.66 14.86 -12.87
CA ILE A 159 3.11 13.59 -12.42
C ILE A 159 2.46 13.69 -11.04
N ASP A 160 1.37 12.97 -10.89
CA ASP A 160 0.64 12.75 -9.64
C ASP A 160 0.95 11.35 -9.13
N VAL A 161 1.63 11.25 -8.00
CA VAL A 161 2.02 9.97 -7.38
C VAL A 161 1.39 9.83 -6.01
N ILE A 162 0.69 8.72 -5.80
CA ILE A 162 0.09 8.36 -4.51
C ILE A 162 0.68 7.03 -4.07
N ASN A 163 1.48 7.03 -3.00
CA ASN A 163 2.01 5.83 -2.37
C ASN A 163 1.10 5.47 -1.19
N LEU A 164 0.30 4.41 -1.33
CA LEU A 164 -0.56 3.91 -0.28
C LEU A 164 0.23 2.96 0.62
N ARG A 165 0.54 3.38 1.84
CA ARG A 165 1.22 2.57 2.86
C ARG A 165 0.23 1.60 3.49
N LEU A 166 0.06 0.45 2.86
CA LEU A 166 -0.91 -0.56 3.26
C LEU A 166 -0.51 -1.27 4.54
N SER A 167 -1.47 -1.51 5.40
CA SER A 167 -1.39 -2.50 6.46
C SER A 167 -1.55 -3.93 5.92
N ALA A 168 -1.49 -4.92 6.80
CA ALA A 168 -1.80 -6.31 6.44
C ALA A 168 -3.26 -6.43 6.01
N ILE A 169 -3.50 -7.09 4.86
CA ILE A 169 -4.82 -7.20 4.27
C ILE A 169 -5.37 -8.61 4.52
N TYR A 170 -6.60 -8.68 5.04
CA TYR A 170 -7.30 -9.95 5.25
C TYR A 170 -8.52 -10.09 4.32
N PRO A 171 -8.94 -11.33 3.98
CA PRO A 171 -10.15 -11.58 3.21
C PRO A 171 -11.40 -11.26 4.03
N ASP A 172 -12.36 -10.54 3.45
CA ASP A 172 -13.56 -10.06 4.14
C ASP A 172 -14.37 -11.20 4.76
N GLU A 173 -14.39 -12.36 4.11
CA GLU A 173 -15.09 -13.57 4.53
C GLU A 173 -14.42 -14.33 5.69
N ASN A 174 -13.18 -13.99 6.02
CA ASN A 174 -12.41 -14.69 7.05
C ASN A 174 -11.52 -13.72 7.85
N PRO A 175 -12.10 -12.84 8.66
CA PRO A 175 -11.33 -11.95 9.51
C PRO A 175 -10.56 -12.76 10.57
N PRO A 176 -9.30 -12.40 10.87
CA PRO A 176 -8.54 -13.06 11.94
C PRO A 176 -9.14 -12.77 13.32
N ALA A 177 -8.78 -13.58 14.32
CA ALA A 177 -9.16 -13.27 15.69
C ALA A 177 -8.52 -11.95 16.15
N LYS A 178 -9.22 -11.22 17.02
CA LYS A 178 -8.65 -10.00 17.65
C LYS A 178 -7.51 -10.36 18.58
N VAL A 179 -6.49 -9.52 18.60
CA VAL A 179 -5.31 -9.70 19.45
C VAL A 179 -5.60 -9.25 20.87
N LYS A 180 -5.17 -10.06 21.85
CA LYS A 180 -5.33 -9.80 23.28
C LYS A 180 -3.98 -9.51 23.96
N PRO A 181 -3.99 -8.84 25.13
CA PRO A 181 -2.77 -8.61 25.90
C PRO A 181 -2.01 -9.91 26.17
N GLY A 182 -0.69 -9.89 25.96
CA GLY A 182 0.19 -11.05 26.14
C GLY A 182 0.26 -12.00 24.94
N GLU A 183 -0.62 -11.87 23.93
CA GLU A 183 -0.49 -12.62 22.69
C GLU A 183 0.60 -12.01 21.82
N LEU A 184 1.46 -12.88 21.29
CA LEU A 184 2.58 -12.50 20.41
C LEU A 184 2.36 -13.11 19.04
N TYR A 185 2.45 -12.28 18.02
CA TYR A 185 2.37 -12.69 16.63
C TYR A 185 3.68 -12.39 15.92
N ASN A 186 4.03 -13.19 14.92
CA ASN A 186 5.30 -13.07 14.19
C ASN A 186 5.56 -11.68 13.59
N TRP A 187 4.52 -10.89 13.39
CA TRP A 187 4.62 -9.54 12.81
C TRP A 187 4.26 -8.44 13.82
N ALA A 188 4.41 -8.73 15.08
CA ALA A 188 4.31 -7.76 16.18
C ALA A 188 3.14 -6.77 16.02
N ALA A 189 3.41 -5.48 16.08
CA ALA A 189 2.41 -4.44 15.98
C ALA A 189 1.68 -4.40 14.62
N ALA A 190 2.23 -4.98 13.55
CA ALA A 190 1.50 -5.13 12.30
C ALA A 190 0.27 -6.06 12.41
N SER A 191 0.25 -6.97 13.39
CA SER A 191 -0.87 -7.89 13.62
C SER A 191 -2.14 -7.21 14.12
N ILE A 192 -2.03 -6.02 14.70
CA ILE A 192 -3.19 -5.24 15.18
C ILE A 192 -3.57 -4.10 14.23
N THR A 193 -2.79 -3.90 13.16
CA THR A 193 -3.06 -2.89 12.14
C THR A 193 -3.48 -3.62 10.87
N LEU A 194 -4.76 -3.82 10.70
CA LEU A 194 -5.34 -4.62 9.62
C LEU A 194 -6.24 -3.78 8.71
N LEU A 195 -6.40 -4.24 7.47
CA LEU A 195 -7.33 -3.67 6.51
C LEU A 195 -8.06 -4.81 5.80
N SER A 196 -9.37 -4.74 5.63
CA SER A 196 -10.06 -5.75 4.85
C SER A 196 -9.75 -5.59 3.36
N ARG A 197 -9.91 -6.65 2.57
CA ARG A 197 -9.71 -6.59 1.13
C ARG A 197 -10.61 -5.56 0.45
N SER A 198 -11.86 -5.48 0.85
CA SER A 198 -12.82 -4.49 0.31
C SER A 198 -12.42 -3.05 0.64
N GLN A 199 -11.93 -2.79 1.84
CA GLN A 199 -11.38 -1.48 2.21
C GLN A 199 -10.13 -1.12 1.40
N ALA A 200 -9.22 -2.08 1.18
CA ALA A 200 -8.06 -1.86 0.33
C ALA A 200 -8.46 -1.55 -1.12
N VAL A 201 -9.42 -2.30 -1.68
CA VAL A 201 -9.98 -2.01 -3.02
C VAL A 201 -10.54 -0.60 -3.06
N LYS A 202 -11.35 -0.20 -2.06
CA LYS A 202 -11.91 1.16 -1.96
C LYS A 202 -10.82 2.23 -1.94
N ALA A 203 -9.73 2.04 -1.17
CA ALA A 203 -8.63 3.00 -1.10
C ALA A 203 -7.94 3.18 -2.46
N PHE A 204 -7.64 2.09 -3.19
CA PHE A 204 -7.06 2.17 -4.52
C PHE A 204 -8.01 2.78 -5.55
N THR A 205 -9.29 2.45 -5.49
CA THR A 205 -10.32 3.03 -6.36
C THR A 205 -10.41 4.54 -6.17
N LEU A 206 -10.51 5.01 -4.92
CA LEU A 206 -10.53 6.43 -4.60
C LEU A 206 -9.24 7.13 -5.07
N ALA A 207 -8.08 6.50 -4.89
CA ALA A 207 -6.80 7.07 -5.28
C ALA A 207 -6.68 7.21 -6.81
N VAL A 208 -7.02 6.16 -7.57
CA VAL A 208 -6.89 6.19 -9.03
C VAL A 208 -7.92 7.08 -9.71
N GLU A 209 -9.12 7.20 -9.13
CA GLU A 209 -10.22 8.04 -9.61
C GLU A 209 -10.17 9.48 -9.06
N SER A 210 -9.28 9.79 -8.09
CA SER A 210 -9.16 11.14 -7.54
C SER A 210 -8.74 12.14 -8.61
N GLU A 211 -9.07 13.42 -8.40
CA GLU A 211 -8.61 14.50 -9.24
C GLU A 211 -7.07 14.51 -9.37
N HIS A 212 -6.56 14.80 -10.56
CA HIS A 212 -5.14 14.88 -10.83
C HIS A 212 -4.51 16.04 -10.05
N LYS A 213 -3.58 15.75 -9.16
CA LYS A 213 -2.89 16.72 -8.32
C LYS A 213 -1.39 16.44 -8.35
N PRO A 214 -0.62 17.14 -9.21
CA PRO A 214 0.82 16.91 -9.30
C PRO A 214 1.52 16.97 -7.94
N GLY A 215 2.36 16.01 -7.68
CA GLY A 215 3.05 15.87 -6.40
C GLY A 215 3.27 14.40 -6.03
N VAL A 216 3.91 14.18 -4.88
CA VAL A 216 4.09 12.84 -4.31
C VAL A 216 3.47 12.82 -2.93
N ARG A 217 2.50 11.96 -2.72
CA ARG A 217 1.79 11.76 -1.45
C ARG A 217 2.10 10.38 -0.89
N MET A 218 2.50 10.33 0.38
CA MET A 218 2.61 9.11 1.18
C MET A 218 1.41 9.08 2.11
N LEU A 219 0.60 8.01 2.05
CA LEU A 219 -0.64 7.95 2.81
C LEU A 219 -0.75 6.63 3.57
N ASN A 220 -0.73 6.70 4.89
CA ASN A 220 -1.03 5.54 5.73
C ASN A 220 -2.43 5.04 5.44
N THR A 221 -2.51 3.81 4.94
CA THR A 221 -3.75 3.19 4.46
C THR A 221 -4.11 2.05 5.40
N VAL A 222 -4.76 2.43 6.50
CA VAL A 222 -5.10 1.56 7.63
C VAL A 222 -6.55 1.80 8.06
N SER A 223 -7.14 0.85 8.78
CA SER A 223 -8.41 1.08 9.46
C SER A 223 -8.24 2.09 10.60
N ARG A 224 -9.31 2.79 10.97
CA ARG A 224 -9.28 3.74 12.11
C ARG A 224 -9.08 3.02 13.43
N SER A 225 -9.60 1.82 13.55
CA SER A 225 -9.53 1.01 14.77
C SER A 225 -8.46 -0.06 14.68
N ALA A 226 -7.75 -0.28 15.76
CA ALA A 226 -6.85 -1.42 15.90
C ALA A 226 -7.65 -2.73 16.06
N TRP A 227 -7.06 -3.84 15.60
CA TRP A 227 -7.69 -5.16 15.63
C TRP A 227 -7.39 -5.88 16.95
N VAL A 228 -7.89 -5.32 18.04
CA VAL A 228 -7.56 -5.72 19.43
C VAL A 228 -8.80 -5.96 20.30
N GLU A 229 -8.56 -6.57 21.47
CA GLU A 229 -9.51 -6.74 22.56
C GLU A 229 -8.73 -6.79 23.90
N PRO A 230 -9.08 -6.05 24.96
CA PRO A 230 -10.22 -5.12 25.06
C PRO A 230 -9.95 -3.73 24.44
N ASP A 231 -8.70 -3.26 24.41
CA ASP A 231 -8.30 -1.95 23.89
C ASP A 231 -6.84 -1.92 23.43
N THR A 232 -6.47 -0.90 22.67
CA THR A 232 -5.14 -0.77 22.08
C THR A 232 -4.04 -0.60 23.11
N ALA A 233 -4.26 0.23 24.12
CA ALA A 233 -3.24 0.49 25.16
C ALA A 233 -2.89 -0.77 25.95
N SER A 234 -3.89 -1.58 26.31
CA SER A 234 -3.69 -2.83 27.04
C SER A 234 -2.82 -3.83 26.26
N VAL A 235 -3.05 -3.97 24.95
CA VAL A 235 -2.23 -4.83 24.10
C VAL A 235 -0.81 -4.29 23.97
N LEU A 236 -0.64 -3.02 23.66
CA LEU A 236 0.67 -2.38 23.49
C LEU A 236 1.48 -2.40 24.79
N LYS A 237 0.84 -2.15 25.93
CA LYS A 237 1.50 -2.22 27.24
C LYS A 237 2.02 -3.63 27.55
N SER A 238 1.30 -4.69 27.13
CA SER A 238 1.76 -6.06 27.31
C SER A 238 3.01 -6.40 26.48
N TRP A 239 3.26 -5.67 25.38
CA TRP A 239 4.45 -5.85 24.53
C TRP A 239 5.59 -4.92 24.90
N TRP A 240 5.30 -3.66 25.21
CA TRP A 240 6.28 -2.59 25.34
C TRP A 240 6.50 -2.12 26.79
N GLY A 241 5.67 -2.60 27.73
CA GLY A 241 5.75 -2.13 29.12
C GLY A 241 5.48 -0.63 29.22
N ASP A 242 6.34 0.08 29.94
CA ASP A 242 6.27 1.53 30.13
C ASP A 242 7.27 2.28 29.22
N ASP A 243 7.86 1.62 28.23
CA ASP A 243 8.87 2.20 27.33
C ASP A 243 8.29 3.18 26.29
N VAL A 244 6.97 3.17 26.10
CA VAL A 244 6.26 4.01 25.11
C VAL A 244 5.13 4.75 25.79
N ASP A 245 4.99 6.04 25.49
CA ASP A 245 3.86 6.84 25.95
C ASP A 245 2.57 6.43 25.22
N LEU A 246 1.65 5.80 25.94
CA LEU A 246 0.35 5.33 25.46
C LEU A 246 -0.81 6.28 25.81
N SER A 247 -0.52 7.49 26.30
CA SER A 247 -1.53 8.47 26.73
C SER A 247 -2.53 8.86 25.66
N TYR A 248 -2.14 8.78 24.39
CA TYR A 248 -3.03 8.99 23.25
C TYR A 248 -4.27 8.10 23.31
N PHE A 249 -4.12 6.82 23.65
CA PHE A 249 -5.21 5.86 23.69
C PHE A 249 -6.14 6.02 24.92
N SER A 250 -5.73 6.83 25.89
CA SER A 250 -6.54 7.19 27.08
C SER A 250 -7.47 8.37 26.83
N GLN A 251 -7.35 9.05 25.69
CA GLN A 251 -8.22 10.16 25.31
C GLN A 251 -9.62 9.64 24.95
N ASP A 252 -10.62 10.50 25.09
CA ASP A 252 -12.01 10.15 24.76
C ASP A 252 -12.15 9.69 23.29
N GLY A 253 -12.80 8.54 23.10
CA GLY A 253 -12.98 7.91 21.79
C GLY A 253 -11.73 7.28 21.16
N LYS A 254 -10.56 7.26 21.85
CA LYS A 254 -9.30 6.71 21.30
C LYS A 254 -8.91 5.32 21.80
N ALA A 255 -9.67 4.71 22.69
CA ALA A 255 -9.33 3.41 23.28
C ALA A 255 -9.07 2.29 22.24
N MET A 256 -9.79 2.32 21.13
CA MET A 256 -9.65 1.37 20.01
C MET A 256 -8.89 1.95 18.82
N ALA A 257 -8.31 3.14 18.92
CA ALA A 257 -7.63 3.76 17.79
C ALA A 257 -6.44 2.92 17.29
N ASN A 258 -6.19 2.99 15.98
CA ASN A 258 -5.03 2.34 15.38
C ASN A 258 -3.74 3.03 15.82
N LEU A 259 -2.60 2.32 15.68
CA LEU A 259 -1.27 2.89 15.92
C LEU A 259 -0.93 3.98 14.90
N TYR A 260 -1.46 3.85 13.71
CA TYR A 260 -1.22 4.80 12.62
C TYR A 260 -2.37 5.79 12.51
N SER A 261 -2.05 7.06 12.22
CA SER A 261 -3.04 8.03 11.78
C SER A 261 -3.47 7.72 10.35
N SER A 262 -4.78 7.74 10.11
CA SER A 262 -5.39 7.72 8.78
C SER A 262 -5.96 9.08 8.36
N ASP A 263 -5.63 10.15 9.07
CA ASP A 263 -6.21 11.48 8.85
C ASP A 263 -5.82 12.06 7.48
N ALA A 264 -4.61 11.79 7.01
CA ALA A 264 -4.14 12.29 5.71
C ALA A 264 -4.89 11.62 4.55
N ILE A 265 -5.06 10.31 4.55
CA ILE A 265 -5.79 9.63 3.47
C ILE A 265 -7.27 10.01 3.47
N GLU A 266 -7.86 10.23 4.62
CA GLU A 266 -9.24 10.73 4.71
C GLU A 266 -9.37 12.12 4.11
N ARG A 267 -8.49 13.05 4.47
CA ARG A 267 -8.47 14.42 3.95
C ARG A 267 -8.20 14.47 2.44
N GLU A 268 -7.23 13.68 1.96
CA GLU A 268 -6.78 13.73 0.56
C GLU A 268 -7.69 12.94 -0.39
N LEU A 269 -8.26 11.84 0.04
CA LEU A 269 -9.01 10.91 -0.81
C LEU A 269 -10.45 10.64 -0.33
N GLY A 270 -10.87 11.16 0.82
CA GLY A 270 -12.15 10.83 1.41
C GLY A 270 -12.25 9.36 1.87
N PHE A 271 -11.11 8.68 2.03
CA PHE A 271 -11.11 7.30 2.52
C PHE A 271 -11.42 7.29 4.01
N CYS A 272 -12.59 6.78 4.34
CA CYS A 272 -12.99 6.49 5.71
C CYS A 272 -13.55 5.07 5.80
N GLU A 273 -13.27 4.43 6.91
CA GLU A 273 -13.88 3.15 7.25
C GLU A 273 -15.39 3.38 7.43
N GLN A 274 -16.21 2.59 6.72
CA GLN A 274 -17.63 2.50 7.04
C GLN A 274 -17.76 1.39 8.08
N ASN A 275 -18.31 1.73 9.24
CA ASN A 275 -18.66 0.79 10.30
C ASN A 275 -19.65 -0.27 9.82
#